data_bddde0105c0877144490c7e62b0209f4
#
_entry.id   bddde0105c0877144490c7e62b0209f4
#
_cell.length_a   1.000
_cell.length_b   1.000
_cell.length_c   1.000
_cell.angle_alpha   90.00
_cell.angle_beta   90.00
_cell.angle_gamma   90.00
#
_symmetry.space_group_name_H-M   'P 1'
#
loop_
_entity.id
_entity.type
_entity.pdbx_description
1 polymer ?
#
loop_
_entity_poly.entity_id
_entity_poly.type
_entity_poly.pdbx_seq_one_letter_code
_entity_poly.pdbx_strand_id
1 'polypeptide(L)'
;MRGRRFLIVTAPFGGFGRLLAEAIVARGGEVGRMIFNAGDFVTWRRTGGVTFRDHVRRWPVRVRALATEFTDIVVFGEGGPYNQGVLSQADALSARVWVLENGYFRPDWITLEQNGVNGSSSLPRSASGYAIPGPELPVTRPVGKILPHHVFNISFYHAVQPLGRLVFPRYRHPYTVSPWRQFFGHIRRYFGLATRPKQSCDADVIGARGPFFIACLQREGDAQ
;
A
#
# COMPACT_ATOMS: atom_id res chain seq x y z
N MET A 1 -17.80 -1.22 -15.27
CA MET A 1 -17.39 -2.28 -14.34
C MET A 1 -18.56 -3.17 -13.90
N ARG A 2 -19.70 -3.13 -14.59
CA ARG A 2 -20.89 -3.94 -14.26
C ARG A 2 -20.54 -5.42 -14.19
N GLY A 3 -21.01 -6.10 -13.15
CA GLY A 3 -20.77 -7.53 -12.89
C GLY A 3 -19.39 -7.88 -12.32
N ARG A 4 -18.51 -6.89 -12.07
CA ARG A 4 -17.21 -7.13 -11.41
C ARG A 4 -17.34 -6.94 -9.91
N ARG A 5 -16.78 -7.87 -9.17
CA ARG A 5 -16.73 -7.89 -7.70
C ARG A 5 -15.28 -7.82 -7.25
N PHE A 6 -14.90 -6.75 -6.60
CA PHE A 6 -13.54 -6.48 -6.15
C PHE A 6 -13.39 -6.79 -4.66
N LEU A 7 -12.33 -7.50 -4.30
CA LEU A 7 -11.90 -7.67 -2.91
C LEU A 7 -10.62 -6.87 -2.66
N ILE A 8 -10.70 -5.80 -1.88
CA ILE A 8 -9.52 -5.08 -1.42
C ILE A 8 -8.95 -5.82 -0.21
N VAL A 9 -7.81 -6.48 -0.36
CA VAL A 9 -7.16 -7.24 0.72
C VAL A 9 -6.37 -6.30 1.61
N THR A 10 -5.47 -5.49 1.03
CA THR A 10 -4.69 -4.49 1.75
C THR A 10 -4.80 -3.14 1.08
N ALA A 11 -4.56 -2.07 1.84
CA ALA A 11 -4.52 -0.71 1.34
C ALA A 11 -3.58 0.13 2.21
N PRO A 12 -3.10 1.28 1.71
CA PRO A 12 -2.36 2.25 2.51
C PRO A 12 -3.14 2.68 3.75
N PHE A 13 -2.43 3.17 4.75
CA PHE A 13 -3.06 3.74 5.95
C PHE A 13 -3.98 4.92 5.61
N GLY A 14 -5.10 5.01 6.30
CA GLY A 14 -6.09 6.08 6.10
C GLY A 14 -7.20 5.73 5.12
N GLY A 15 -7.74 6.75 4.45
CA GLY A 15 -8.98 6.65 3.66
C GLY A 15 -8.84 6.08 2.25
N PHE A 16 -7.63 5.76 1.78
CA PHE A 16 -7.41 5.36 0.38
C PHE A 16 -8.26 4.17 -0.04
N GLY A 17 -8.31 3.09 0.76
CA GLY A 17 -9.10 1.91 0.44
C GLY A 17 -10.59 2.22 0.28
N ARG A 18 -11.11 3.15 1.09
CA ARG A 18 -12.50 3.64 1.00
C ARG A 18 -12.72 4.45 -0.28
N LEU A 19 -11.82 5.38 -0.60
CA LEU A 19 -11.91 6.18 -1.84
C LEU A 19 -11.83 5.31 -3.09
N LEU A 20 -10.95 4.31 -3.10
CA LEU A 20 -10.87 3.33 -4.19
C LEU A 20 -12.19 2.57 -4.35
N ALA A 21 -12.78 2.12 -3.24
CA ALA A 21 -14.07 1.44 -3.26
C ALA A 21 -15.19 2.34 -3.80
N GLU A 22 -15.24 3.59 -3.39
CA GLU A 22 -16.20 4.58 -3.88
C GLU A 22 -16.05 4.79 -5.40
N ALA A 23 -14.82 4.88 -5.89
CA ALA A 23 -14.55 5.03 -7.31
C ALA A 23 -14.96 3.78 -8.14
N ILE A 24 -14.79 2.58 -7.59
CA ILE A 24 -15.23 1.33 -8.23
C ILE A 24 -16.76 1.25 -8.25
N VAL A 25 -17.42 1.54 -7.12
CA VAL A 25 -18.88 1.52 -7.02
C VAL A 25 -19.52 2.55 -7.94
N ALA A 26 -18.97 3.76 -8.03
CA ALA A 26 -19.44 4.79 -8.96
C ALA A 26 -19.38 4.34 -10.44
N ARG A 27 -18.54 3.34 -10.75
CA ARG A 27 -18.44 2.73 -12.09
C ARG A 27 -19.23 1.42 -12.24
N GLY A 28 -20.12 1.11 -11.28
CA GLY A 28 -21.00 -0.05 -11.30
C GLY A 28 -20.35 -1.37 -10.88
N GLY A 29 -19.22 -1.35 -10.18
CA GLY A 29 -18.62 -2.51 -9.55
C GLY A 29 -19.09 -2.70 -8.11
N GLU A 30 -18.94 -3.90 -7.57
CA GLU A 30 -19.15 -4.23 -6.16
C GLU A 30 -17.78 -4.33 -5.45
N VAL A 31 -17.72 -3.96 -4.16
CA VAL A 31 -16.47 -3.97 -3.41
C VAL A 31 -16.64 -4.56 -2.02
N GLY A 32 -15.82 -5.57 -1.71
CA GLY A 32 -15.54 -6.05 -0.38
C GLY A 32 -14.16 -5.61 0.12
N ARG A 33 -13.97 -5.60 1.43
CA ARG A 33 -12.69 -5.26 2.08
C ARG A 33 -12.34 -6.32 3.11
N MET A 34 -11.11 -6.83 3.06
CA MET A 34 -10.58 -7.66 4.15
C MET A 34 -10.30 -6.81 5.39
N ILE A 35 -10.76 -7.30 6.52
CA ILE A 35 -10.55 -6.69 7.84
C ILE A 35 -9.70 -7.66 8.67
N PHE A 36 -8.44 -7.36 8.84
CA PHE A 36 -7.48 -8.16 9.60
C PHE A 36 -7.24 -7.66 11.01
N ASN A 37 -7.51 -6.38 11.25
CA ASN A 37 -7.24 -5.71 12.51
C ASN A 37 -8.18 -4.51 12.74
N ALA A 38 -8.08 -3.90 13.91
CA ALA A 38 -8.91 -2.73 14.26
C ALA A 38 -8.64 -1.51 13.38
N GLY A 39 -7.40 -1.31 12.92
CA GLY A 39 -7.05 -0.22 12.00
C GLY A 39 -7.80 -0.34 10.68
N ASP A 40 -7.88 -1.54 10.10
CA ASP A 40 -8.67 -1.79 8.90
C ASP A 40 -10.16 -1.51 9.16
N PHE A 41 -10.70 -1.98 10.30
CA PHE A 41 -12.10 -1.79 10.65
C PHE A 41 -12.47 -0.31 10.75
N VAL A 42 -11.70 0.49 11.49
CA VAL A 42 -12.02 1.91 11.71
C VAL A 42 -11.80 2.78 10.47
N THR A 43 -10.92 2.37 9.56
CA THR A 43 -10.64 3.11 8.31
C THR A 43 -11.60 2.75 7.18
N TRP A 44 -12.20 1.56 7.21
CA TRP A 44 -13.13 1.14 6.17
C TRP A 44 -14.45 1.92 6.18
N ARG A 45 -15.12 2.01 7.32
CA ARG A 45 -16.37 2.78 7.53
C ARG A 45 -17.45 2.55 6.48
N ARG A 46 -17.57 1.34 5.94
CA ARG A 46 -18.54 0.94 4.91
C ARG A 46 -19.04 -0.47 5.21
N THR A 47 -20.14 -0.86 4.55
CA THR A 47 -20.60 -2.27 4.48
C THR A 47 -19.64 -3.09 3.61
N GLY A 48 -19.80 -4.40 3.59
CA GLY A 48 -18.97 -5.30 2.77
C GLY A 48 -17.58 -5.60 3.36
N GLY A 49 -17.37 -5.37 4.66
CA GLY A 49 -16.19 -5.81 5.37
C GLY A 49 -16.20 -7.32 5.61
N VAL A 50 -15.18 -8.03 5.14
CA VAL A 50 -14.97 -9.48 5.36
C VAL A 50 -13.90 -9.65 6.43
N THR A 51 -14.29 -10.13 7.59
CA THR A 51 -13.37 -10.27 8.73
C THR A 51 -12.58 -11.57 8.67
N PHE A 52 -11.26 -11.49 8.88
CA PHE A 52 -10.39 -12.64 9.05
C PHE A 52 -9.74 -12.62 10.44
N ARG A 53 -10.11 -13.58 11.30
CA ARG A 53 -9.64 -13.69 12.69
C ARG A 53 -8.77 -14.93 12.93
N ASP A 54 -8.57 -15.74 11.91
CA ASP A 54 -7.84 -16.99 12.00
C ASP A 54 -6.32 -16.77 11.93
N HIS A 55 -5.56 -17.84 12.12
CA HIS A 55 -4.11 -17.77 12.00
C HIS A 55 -3.70 -17.54 10.54
N VAL A 56 -2.69 -16.71 10.33
CA VAL A 56 -2.20 -16.33 8.99
C VAL A 56 -1.85 -17.55 8.09
N ARG A 57 -1.47 -18.69 8.68
CA ARG A 57 -1.23 -19.93 7.93
C ARG A 57 -2.46 -20.46 7.19
N ARG A 58 -3.67 -20.09 7.62
CA ARG A 58 -4.94 -20.42 6.95
C ARG A 58 -5.34 -19.42 5.88
N TRP A 59 -4.64 -18.30 5.80
CA TRP A 59 -4.96 -17.25 4.85
C TRP A 59 -4.94 -17.69 3.39
N PRO A 60 -3.92 -18.45 2.88
CA PRO A 60 -3.93 -18.92 1.49
C PRO A 60 -5.17 -19.76 1.12
N VAL A 61 -5.65 -20.60 2.04
CA VAL A 61 -6.88 -21.39 1.83
C VAL A 61 -8.10 -20.48 1.78
N ARG A 62 -8.17 -19.47 2.68
CA ARG A 62 -9.27 -18.50 2.68
C ARG A 62 -9.29 -17.64 1.41
N VAL A 63 -8.13 -17.26 0.88
CA VAL A 63 -8.00 -16.54 -0.41
C VAL A 63 -8.63 -17.34 -1.55
N ARG A 64 -8.35 -18.63 -1.65
CA ARG A 64 -8.95 -19.49 -2.70
C ARG A 64 -10.47 -19.51 -2.62
N ALA A 65 -11.03 -19.63 -1.43
CA ALA A 65 -12.48 -19.58 -1.25
C ALA A 65 -13.04 -18.20 -1.65
N LEU A 66 -12.40 -17.11 -1.26
CA LEU A 66 -12.82 -15.77 -1.65
C LEU A 66 -12.68 -15.50 -3.15
N ALA A 67 -11.66 -16.10 -3.81
CA ALA A 67 -11.48 -15.96 -5.25
C ALA A 67 -12.61 -16.56 -6.08
N THR A 68 -13.45 -17.43 -5.53
CA THR A 68 -14.67 -17.91 -6.20
C THR A 68 -15.83 -16.91 -6.07
N GLU A 69 -15.79 -16.03 -5.09
CA GLU A 69 -16.84 -15.06 -4.83
C GLU A 69 -16.55 -13.71 -5.48
N PHE A 70 -15.27 -13.37 -5.70
CA PHE A 70 -14.81 -12.12 -6.28
C PHE A 70 -14.14 -12.32 -7.63
N THR A 71 -14.33 -11.38 -8.54
CA THR A 71 -13.70 -11.42 -9.87
C THR A 71 -12.30 -10.84 -9.88
N ASP A 72 -12.01 -9.99 -8.88
CA ASP A 72 -10.80 -9.20 -8.79
C ASP A 72 -10.33 -9.08 -7.33
N ILE A 73 -9.08 -9.34 -7.07
CA ILE A 73 -8.44 -9.20 -5.76
C ILE A 73 -7.38 -8.10 -5.87
N VAL A 74 -7.41 -7.14 -4.95
CA VAL A 74 -6.51 -5.99 -4.95
C VAL A 74 -5.65 -6.04 -3.68
N VAL A 75 -4.34 -6.01 -3.84
CA VAL A 75 -3.36 -5.89 -2.75
C VAL A 75 -2.55 -4.59 -2.91
N PHE A 76 -2.04 -4.05 -1.81
CA PHE A 76 -1.15 -2.90 -1.82
C PHE A 76 0.27 -3.31 -1.41
N GLY A 77 1.20 -3.22 -2.38
CA GLY A 77 2.54 -3.74 -2.27
C GLY A 77 2.64 -5.26 -2.31
N GLU A 78 3.84 -5.78 -2.45
CA GLU A 78 4.11 -7.21 -2.48
C GLU A 78 4.45 -7.77 -1.09
N GLY A 79 4.86 -6.92 -0.17
CA GLY A 79 5.32 -7.31 1.15
C GLY A 79 4.22 -7.74 2.12
N GLY A 80 4.64 -8.46 3.15
CA GLY A 80 3.78 -8.89 4.24
C GLY A 80 3.02 -10.20 3.98
N PRO A 81 2.65 -10.91 5.07
CA PRO A 81 2.16 -12.29 4.97
C PRO A 81 0.79 -12.41 4.31
N TYR A 82 -0.02 -11.37 4.35
CA TYR A 82 -1.34 -11.37 3.70
C TYR A 82 -1.24 -11.14 2.20
N ASN A 83 -0.38 -10.23 1.74
CA ASN A 83 -0.13 -10.02 0.32
C ASN A 83 0.56 -11.23 -0.29
N GLN A 84 1.59 -11.75 0.36
CA GLN A 84 2.29 -12.96 -0.06
C GLN A 84 1.36 -14.18 -0.14
N GLY A 85 0.39 -14.30 0.78
CA GLY A 85 -0.63 -15.36 0.72
C GLY A 85 -1.58 -15.25 -0.47
N VAL A 86 -1.72 -14.08 -1.09
CA VAL A 86 -2.43 -13.89 -2.37
C VAL A 86 -1.48 -14.14 -3.54
N LEU A 87 -0.34 -13.46 -3.56
CA LEU A 87 0.57 -13.41 -4.71
C LEU A 87 1.21 -14.76 -5.01
N SER A 88 1.56 -15.53 -3.98
CA SER A 88 2.16 -16.88 -4.15
C SER A 88 1.26 -17.89 -4.87
N GLN A 89 0.01 -17.56 -5.08
CA GLN A 89 -0.95 -18.42 -5.78
C GLN A 89 -1.77 -17.67 -6.85
N ALA A 90 -1.34 -16.46 -7.23
CA ALA A 90 -2.12 -15.58 -8.11
C ALA A 90 -2.55 -16.25 -9.41
N ASP A 91 -1.66 -17.01 -10.06
CA ASP A 91 -1.95 -17.70 -11.32
C ASP A 91 -2.92 -18.89 -11.18
N ALA A 92 -3.09 -19.39 -9.95
CA ALA A 92 -4.01 -20.51 -9.66
C ALA A 92 -5.39 -20.04 -9.17
N LEU A 93 -5.57 -18.72 -8.92
CA LEU A 93 -6.84 -18.17 -8.48
C LEU A 93 -7.78 -17.95 -9.68
N SER A 94 -9.08 -18.15 -9.45
CA SER A 94 -10.13 -17.80 -10.43
C SER A 94 -10.33 -16.30 -10.59
N ALA A 95 -9.92 -15.50 -9.62
CA ALA A 95 -9.97 -14.05 -9.63
C ALA A 95 -8.68 -13.46 -10.18
N ARG A 96 -8.76 -12.32 -10.86
CA ARG A 96 -7.58 -11.54 -11.26
C ARG A 96 -6.96 -10.88 -10.05
N VAL A 97 -5.65 -10.96 -9.92
CA VAL A 97 -4.91 -10.32 -8.84
C VAL A 97 -4.29 -9.02 -9.35
N TRP A 98 -4.54 -7.93 -8.65
CA TRP A 98 -4.03 -6.60 -8.94
C TRP A 98 -3.16 -6.12 -7.80
N VAL A 99 -1.97 -5.67 -8.14
CA VAL A 99 -1.03 -5.08 -7.18
C VAL A 99 -1.00 -3.58 -7.38
N LEU A 100 -1.32 -2.85 -6.33
CA LEU A 100 -1.16 -1.41 -6.24
C LEU A 100 0.14 -1.08 -5.53
N GLU A 101 0.89 -0.10 -6.03
CA GLU A 101 2.08 0.43 -5.38
C GLU A 101 2.11 1.95 -5.53
N ASN A 102 2.87 2.63 -4.69
CA ASN A 102 3.09 4.06 -4.84
C ASN A 102 3.72 4.34 -6.21
N GLY A 103 3.14 5.27 -6.96
CA GLY A 103 3.67 5.64 -8.26
C GLY A 103 5.09 6.21 -8.18
N TYR A 104 5.86 6.03 -9.23
CA TYR A 104 7.21 6.62 -9.37
C TYR A 104 7.13 8.15 -9.46
N PHE A 105 6.08 8.68 -10.06
CA PHE A 105 5.79 10.11 -10.11
C PHE A 105 4.80 10.47 -9.01
N ARG A 106 5.18 11.32 -8.09
CA ARG A 106 4.32 11.72 -6.96
C ARG A 106 3.97 13.20 -7.08
N PRO A 107 2.77 13.62 -6.65
CA PRO A 107 1.83 12.92 -5.75
C PRO A 107 0.73 12.08 -6.43
N ASP A 108 0.40 12.32 -7.68
CA ASP A 108 -0.90 11.94 -8.25
C ASP A 108 -0.91 10.58 -8.98
N TRP A 109 0.19 9.80 -8.88
CA TRP A 109 0.35 8.56 -9.62
C TRP A 109 0.40 7.34 -8.71
N ILE A 110 -0.21 6.26 -9.19
CA ILE A 110 -0.19 4.93 -8.57
C ILE A 110 0.20 3.94 -9.66
N THR A 111 1.10 3.02 -9.34
CA THR A 111 1.37 1.84 -10.16
C THR A 111 0.26 0.82 -9.92
N LEU A 112 -0.29 0.25 -10.98
CA LEU A 112 -1.26 -0.83 -10.95
C LEU A 112 -0.88 -1.87 -11.99
N GLU A 113 -0.51 -3.06 -11.53
CA GLU A 113 -0.12 -4.16 -12.40
C GLU A 113 -0.83 -5.46 -11.99
N GLN A 114 -0.91 -6.40 -12.92
CA GLN A 114 -1.47 -7.72 -12.65
C GLN A 114 -0.37 -8.66 -12.15
N ASN A 115 -0.66 -9.37 -11.07
CA ASN A 115 0.15 -10.42 -10.44
C ASN A 115 1.49 -9.98 -9.81
N GLY A 116 1.98 -8.77 -10.05
CA GLY A 116 3.23 -8.29 -9.46
C GLY A 116 3.56 -6.87 -9.87
N VAL A 117 4.51 -6.24 -9.18
CA VAL A 117 5.08 -4.91 -9.46
C VAL A 117 6.60 -4.96 -9.23
N ASN A 118 7.32 -3.91 -9.49
CA ASN A 118 8.76 -3.79 -9.24
C ASN A 118 9.57 -4.97 -9.85
N GLY A 119 10.23 -5.76 -9.04
CA GLY A 119 10.99 -6.93 -9.47
C GLY A 119 10.13 -8.04 -10.08
N SER A 120 8.85 -8.13 -9.71
CA SER A 120 7.85 -9.08 -10.23
C SER A 120 6.99 -8.50 -11.35
N SER A 121 7.33 -7.29 -11.85
CA SER A 121 6.58 -6.63 -12.92
C SER A 121 6.59 -7.44 -14.22
N SER A 122 5.43 -7.52 -14.86
CA SER A 122 5.25 -8.13 -16.19
C SER A 122 5.49 -7.15 -17.34
N LEU A 123 5.85 -5.90 -17.04
CA LEU A 123 6.16 -4.90 -18.06
C LEU A 123 7.39 -5.30 -18.90
N PRO A 124 7.42 -4.95 -20.20
CA PRO A 124 8.56 -5.23 -21.06
C PRO A 124 9.86 -4.66 -20.49
N ARG A 125 10.92 -5.44 -20.48
CA ARG A 125 12.25 -4.99 -20.01
C ARG A 125 13.08 -4.30 -21.08
N SER A 126 12.64 -4.34 -22.34
CA SER A 126 13.30 -3.69 -23.47
C SER A 126 12.53 -2.47 -23.95
N ALA A 127 13.25 -1.45 -24.40
CA ALA A 127 12.65 -0.22 -24.95
C ALA A 127 11.73 -0.49 -26.15
N SER A 128 12.00 -1.55 -26.92
CA SER A 128 11.17 -1.96 -28.06
C SER A 128 9.74 -2.40 -27.67
N GLY A 129 9.53 -2.83 -26.43
CA GLY A 129 8.21 -3.15 -25.90
C GLY A 129 7.32 -1.93 -25.66
N TYR A 130 7.88 -0.72 -25.73
CA TYR A 130 7.18 0.55 -25.49
C TYR A 130 7.08 1.39 -26.78
N ALA A 131 7.02 0.75 -27.94
CA ALA A 131 7.01 1.42 -29.24
C ALA A 131 5.77 2.30 -29.53
N ILE A 132 4.76 2.25 -28.69
CA ILE A 132 3.56 3.09 -28.82
C ILE A 132 3.74 4.31 -27.90
N PRO A 133 3.68 5.53 -28.43
CA PRO A 133 3.63 6.73 -27.59
C PRO A 133 2.49 6.61 -26.60
N GLY A 134 2.82 6.73 -25.31
CA GLY A 134 1.81 6.75 -24.26
C GLY A 134 0.87 7.95 -24.41
N PRO A 135 -0.31 7.93 -23.76
CA PRO A 135 -1.17 9.09 -23.72
C PRO A 135 -0.43 10.28 -23.10
N GLU A 136 -0.79 11.48 -23.53
CA GLU A 136 -0.26 12.70 -22.91
C GLU A 136 -0.49 12.68 -21.40
N LEU A 137 0.58 12.81 -20.63
CA LEU A 137 0.51 12.73 -19.18
C LEU A 137 -0.15 14.01 -18.62
N PRO A 138 -1.14 13.88 -17.73
CA PRO A 138 -1.72 15.05 -17.10
C PRO A 138 -0.66 15.79 -16.28
N VAL A 139 -0.76 17.12 -16.25
CA VAL A 139 0.13 17.98 -15.48
C VAL A 139 0.02 17.61 -13.99
N THR A 140 1.15 17.25 -13.38
CA THR A 140 1.21 16.93 -11.95
C THR A 140 0.98 18.17 -11.10
N ARG A 141 0.19 18.04 -10.05
CA ARG A 141 -0.04 19.12 -9.10
C ARG A 141 1.13 19.24 -8.11
N PRO A 142 1.43 20.44 -7.61
CA PRO A 142 2.41 20.58 -6.53
C PRO A 142 1.98 19.75 -5.32
N VAL A 143 2.94 19.07 -4.69
CA VAL A 143 2.71 18.35 -3.44
C VAL A 143 2.40 19.35 -2.34
N GLY A 144 1.16 19.40 -1.86
CA GLY A 144 0.76 20.21 -0.73
C GLY A 144 1.38 19.72 0.60
N LYS A 145 0.92 20.27 1.71
CA LYS A 145 1.33 19.88 3.06
C LYS A 145 0.73 18.49 3.42
N ILE A 146 1.30 17.42 2.90
CA ILE A 146 0.82 16.04 3.14
C ILE A 146 1.24 15.49 4.50
N LEU A 147 2.33 16.01 5.09
CA LEU A 147 2.93 15.48 6.31
C LEU A 147 1.95 15.39 7.49
N PRO A 148 1.14 16.41 7.82
CA PRO A 148 0.18 16.31 8.92
C PRO A 148 -0.84 15.19 8.74
N HIS A 149 -1.38 15.02 7.54
CA HIS A 149 -2.31 13.94 7.22
C HIS A 149 -1.66 12.56 7.30
N HIS A 150 -0.43 12.44 6.83
CA HIS A 150 0.34 11.21 6.89
C HIS A 150 0.64 10.81 8.33
N VAL A 151 1.11 11.75 9.15
CA VAL A 151 1.35 11.56 10.58
C VAL A 151 0.07 11.11 11.29
N PHE A 152 -1.03 11.81 11.06
CA PHE A 152 -2.31 11.47 11.68
C PHE A 152 -2.76 10.05 11.29
N ASN A 153 -2.79 9.73 10.00
CA ASN A 153 -3.26 8.43 9.52
C ASN A 153 -2.43 7.27 10.08
N ILE A 154 -1.09 7.39 10.06
CA ILE A 154 -0.21 6.34 10.59
C ILE A 154 -0.36 6.22 12.12
N SER A 155 -0.33 7.35 12.83
CA SER A 155 -0.43 7.35 14.29
C SER A 155 -1.77 6.81 14.76
N PHE A 156 -2.87 7.23 14.14
CA PHE A 156 -4.20 6.74 14.43
C PHE A 156 -4.33 5.24 14.17
N TYR A 157 -3.88 4.77 13.01
CA TYR A 157 -3.92 3.34 12.67
C TYR A 157 -3.17 2.50 13.69
N HIS A 158 -1.96 2.90 14.07
CA HIS A 158 -1.17 2.17 15.05
C HIS A 158 -1.70 2.28 16.49
N ALA A 159 -2.34 3.40 16.84
CA ALA A 159 -2.93 3.57 18.18
C ALA A 159 -4.14 2.66 18.40
N VAL A 160 -4.97 2.41 17.37
CA VAL A 160 -6.15 1.55 17.52
C VAL A 160 -5.86 0.06 17.41
N GLN A 161 -4.73 -0.34 16.83
CA GLN A 161 -4.39 -1.76 16.67
C GLN A 161 -4.33 -2.53 17.99
N PRO A 162 -3.66 -2.05 19.06
CA PRO A 162 -3.62 -2.76 20.34
C PRO A 162 -5.00 -2.96 20.98
N LEU A 163 -5.90 -1.97 20.79
CA LEU A 163 -7.28 -2.05 21.30
C LEU A 163 -8.06 -3.18 20.60
N GLY A 164 -7.75 -3.44 19.33
CA GLY A 164 -8.36 -4.53 18.57
C GLY A 164 -7.83 -5.93 18.87
N ARG A 165 -6.85 -6.08 19.74
CA ARG A 165 -6.20 -7.37 20.00
C ARG A 165 -7.16 -8.42 20.58
N LEU A 166 -8.18 -7.98 21.31
CA LEU A 166 -9.23 -8.88 21.83
C LEU A 166 -10.11 -9.45 20.70
N VAL A 167 -10.33 -8.66 19.65
CA VAL A 167 -11.17 -9.03 18.48
C VAL A 167 -10.35 -9.78 17.43
N PHE A 168 -9.08 -9.42 17.26
CA PHE A 168 -8.14 -9.95 16.27
C PHE A 168 -6.88 -10.56 16.95
N PRO A 169 -7.02 -11.56 17.83
CA PRO A 169 -5.90 -12.05 18.65
C PRO A 169 -4.78 -12.70 17.81
N ARG A 170 -5.10 -13.19 16.61
CA ARG A 170 -4.19 -13.91 15.73
C ARG A 170 -3.65 -13.06 14.58
N TYR A 171 -3.96 -11.75 14.58
CA TYR A 171 -3.41 -10.85 13.58
C TYR A 171 -1.89 -10.83 13.60
N ARG A 172 -1.28 -11.06 12.45
CA ARG A 172 0.17 -10.95 12.29
C ARG A 172 0.51 -9.62 11.62
N HIS A 173 1.19 -8.79 12.36
CA HIS A 173 1.65 -7.51 11.84
C HIS A 173 2.65 -7.72 10.69
N PRO A 174 2.53 -7.02 9.56
CA PRO A 174 3.42 -7.20 8.41
C PRO A 174 4.84 -6.70 8.65
N TYR A 175 5.03 -5.80 9.62
CA TYR A 175 6.32 -5.25 9.95
C TYR A 175 7.00 -6.03 11.08
N THR A 176 8.34 -6.07 11.07
CA THR A 176 9.15 -6.73 12.10
C THR A 176 9.12 -6.03 13.45
N VAL A 177 8.74 -4.74 13.46
CA VAL A 177 8.67 -3.90 14.67
C VAL A 177 7.24 -3.85 15.20
N SER A 178 7.09 -3.98 16.54
CA SER A 178 5.77 -3.96 17.19
C SER A 178 5.04 -2.61 16.94
N PRO A 179 3.69 -2.60 16.88
CA PRO A 179 2.89 -1.38 16.65
C PRO A 179 3.21 -0.25 17.64
N TRP A 180 3.44 -0.59 18.92
CA TRP A 180 3.82 0.39 19.96
C TRP A 180 5.17 1.05 19.68
N ARG A 181 6.18 0.25 19.33
CA ARG A 181 7.51 0.77 18.94
C ARG A 181 7.41 1.65 17.71
N GLN A 182 6.59 1.29 16.75
CA GLN A 182 6.36 2.11 15.57
C GLN A 182 5.66 3.43 15.95
N PHE A 183 4.60 3.37 16.76
CA PHE A 183 3.88 4.57 17.21
C PHE A 183 4.84 5.56 17.91
N PHE A 184 5.56 5.13 18.94
CA PHE A 184 6.50 6.00 19.65
C PHE A 184 7.69 6.42 18.77
N GLY A 185 8.16 5.54 17.89
CA GLY A 185 9.20 5.85 16.90
C GLY A 185 8.79 6.97 15.94
N HIS A 186 7.55 6.94 15.47
CA HIS A 186 7.00 8.02 14.63
C HIS A 186 6.88 9.34 15.40
N ILE A 187 6.33 9.32 16.62
CA ILE A 187 6.24 10.53 17.45
C ILE A 187 7.64 11.15 17.65
N ARG A 188 8.62 10.33 18.08
CA ARG A 188 10.00 10.79 18.27
C ARG A 188 10.61 11.37 16.99
N ARG A 189 10.38 10.70 15.87
CA ARG A 189 10.87 11.17 14.55
C ARG A 189 10.27 12.50 14.17
N TYR A 190 8.96 12.67 14.30
CA TYR A 190 8.28 13.91 13.91
C TYR A 190 8.65 15.06 14.84
N PHE A 191 8.76 14.78 16.16
CA PHE A 191 9.27 15.76 17.11
C PHE A 191 10.69 16.19 16.76
N GLY A 192 11.58 15.22 16.45
CA GLY A 192 12.94 15.50 16.01
C GLY A 192 13.00 16.31 14.71
N LEU A 193 12.09 16.07 13.74
CA LEU A 193 12.02 16.85 12.51
C LEU A 193 11.51 18.29 12.75
N ALA A 194 10.60 18.46 13.72
CA ALA A 194 10.08 19.79 14.08
C ALA A 194 11.08 20.64 14.86
N THR A 195 11.95 20.02 15.65
CA THR A 195 12.91 20.69 16.54
C THR A 195 14.33 20.82 16.00
N ARG A 196 14.68 20.03 14.98
CA ARG A 196 16.01 20.13 14.35
C ARG A 196 16.10 21.35 13.45
N PRO A 197 17.22 22.08 13.49
CA PRO A 197 17.46 23.12 12.51
C PRO A 197 17.41 22.51 11.10
N LYS A 198 16.77 23.21 10.16
CA LYS A 198 16.77 22.81 8.76
C LYS A 198 18.23 22.80 8.28
N GLN A 199 18.81 21.62 8.14
CA GLN A 199 20.04 21.48 7.38
C GLN A 199 19.67 21.71 5.91
N SER A 200 19.92 22.90 5.41
CA SER A 200 19.92 23.15 3.99
C SER A 200 21.15 22.41 3.42
N CYS A 201 20.93 21.30 2.76
CA CYS A 201 21.95 20.78 1.84
C CYS A 201 21.87 21.72 0.63
N ASP A 202 22.75 22.71 0.62
CA ASP A 202 22.79 23.65 -0.48
C ASP A 202 23.44 22.94 -1.68
N ALA A 203 22.65 22.70 -2.72
CA ALA A 203 23.12 22.06 -3.94
C ALA A 203 24.30 22.84 -4.56
N ASP A 204 24.31 24.15 -4.38
CA ASP A 204 25.40 25.01 -4.87
C ASP A 204 26.69 24.77 -4.09
N VAL A 205 26.63 24.56 -2.77
CA VAL A 205 27.80 24.22 -1.94
C VAL A 205 28.36 22.85 -2.31
N ILE A 206 27.53 21.88 -2.65
CA ILE A 206 27.98 20.57 -3.11
C ILE A 206 28.62 20.69 -4.49
N GLY A 207 27.97 21.40 -5.42
CA GLY A 207 28.47 21.63 -6.77
C GLY A 207 29.80 22.39 -6.81
N ALA A 208 30.01 23.35 -5.89
CA ALA A 208 31.24 24.13 -5.79
C ALA A 208 32.46 23.30 -5.33
N ARG A 209 32.26 22.10 -4.79
CA ARG A 209 33.35 21.19 -4.36
C ARG A 209 33.94 20.35 -5.50
N GLY A 210 33.46 20.48 -6.73
CA GLY A 210 33.90 19.73 -7.91
C GLY A 210 33.00 18.54 -8.25
N PRO A 211 33.40 17.71 -9.22
CA PRO A 211 32.58 16.59 -9.66
C PRO A 211 32.34 15.58 -8.53
N PHE A 212 31.12 15.11 -8.40
CA PHE A 212 30.72 14.15 -7.37
C PHE A 212 29.79 13.06 -7.95
N PHE A 213 29.75 11.92 -7.29
CA PHE A 213 28.82 10.86 -7.60
C PHE A 213 27.67 10.87 -6.56
N ILE A 214 26.45 10.70 -7.03
CA ILE A 214 25.27 10.50 -6.16
C ILE A 214 24.91 9.02 -6.20
N ALA A 215 24.97 8.34 -5.05
CA ALA A 215 24.44 7.00 -4.88
C ALA A 215 23.13 7.10 -4.09
N CYS A 216 21.99 6.84 -4.74
CA CYS A 216 20.70 6.75 -4.07
C CYS A 216 20.62 5.38 -3.38
N LEU A 217 20.79 5.37 -2.06
CA LEU A 217 20.66 4.14 -1.27
C LEU A 217 19.19 3.84 -1.00
N GLN A 218 18.85 2.58 -1.20
CA GLN A 218 17.55 2.07 -0.81
C GLN A 218 17.48 1.89 0.70
N ARG A 219 16.29 2.00 1.27
CA ARG A 219 16.08 1.75 2.68
C ARG A 219 16.36 0.28 3.00
N GLU A 220 17.14 0.04 4.07
CA GLU A 220 17.39 -1.31 4.58
C GLU A 220 16.08 -2.04 4.89
N GLY A 221 15.93 -3.27 4.38
CA GLY A 221 14.72 -4.09 4.54
C GLY A 221 13.60 -3.80 3.54
N ASP A 222 13.80 -2.93 2.56
CA ASP A 222 12.91 -2.83 1.40
C ASP A 222 13.27 -3.98 0.44
N ALA A 223 12.39 -4.97 0.37
CA ALA A 223 12.50 -6.04 -0.61
C ALA A 223 11.97 -5.51 -1.95
N GLN A 224 12.85 -5.17 -2.85
CA GLN A 224 12.57 -4.93 -4.26
C GLN A 224 13.23 -5.97 -5.12
#